data_9f0148265ede27c9c15cd96bd7016112
#
_entry.id   9f0148265ede27c9c15cd96bd7016112
#
_cell.length_a   1.000
_cell.length_b   1.000
_cell.length_c   1.000
_cell.angle_alpha   90.00
_cell.angle_beta   90.00
_cell.angle_gamma   90.00
#
_symmetry.space_group_name_H-M   'P 1'
#
loop_
_entity.id
_entity.type
_entity.pdbx_description
1 polymer ?
#
loop_
_entity_poly.entity_id
_entity_poly.type
_entity_poly.pdbx_seq_one_letter_code
_entity_poly.pdbx_strand_id
1 'polypeptide(L)'
;MEKPIEHGKRLIVFDVEGVLIPKNRFIYETGKSIGFLQLLRMLFIGFLYELRILSLKTAFRHIFYLMKDVNINNLINIFDKIPSVPHLQSIFRQLKDRNFKIALISSGLPSTIVKKLGASLGADFAYGIEIGLNKEFLTGEISGEVIDNKGKLKVLLEILSSEKISPVDCVVVGDDRNNNSIFLPEVFKIGFNPDFILRVTADKVLTGNLSGIISIIDNEQNIRSPLSKNDVLREVVHASGFFVPILAGVISVPFMALLICSIMIVYFMSELSRMNGKSFPIVSLITKNTVSNSEVYDFAAAPLYFGTGILLTLLLFPAPASSVAIATFAFGDSAASIFGGRISKKPFLFNKDKTLEGSLIGFFFAFLGALFFVSPPIALFGAAVAMFFEYLPLPLNDNLIIPFATGLFLTLII
;
A
#
# COMPACT_ATOMS: atom_id res chain seq x y z
N MET A 1 -15.48 -4.06 24.23
CA MET A 1 -15.08 -3.23 25.38
C MET A 1 -13.75 -2.57 24.99
N GLU A 2 -13.78 -1.29 24.66
CA GLU A 2 -12.58 -0.51 24.37
C GLU A 2 -11.90 -0.20 25.71
N LYS A 3 -10.65 -0.64 25.88
CA LYS A 3 -9.86 -0.33 27.07
C LYS A 3 -9.41 1.12 27.01
N PRO A 4 -9.66 1.96 28.02
CA PRO A 4 -9.08 3.29 28.12
C PRO A 4 -7.57 3.15 28.34
N ILE A 5 -6.80 3.95 27.63
CA ILE A 5 -5.36 4.02 27.75
C ILE A 5 -5.05 4.86 28.99
N GLU A 6 -4.60 4.22 30.07
CA GLU A 6 -4.23 4.90 31.32
C GLU A 6 -2.92 5.72 31.19
N HIS A 7 -2.77 6.78 32.04
CA HIS A 7 -1.70 7.78 31.99
C HIS A 7 -0.34 7.24 32.51
N GLY A 8 0.22 6.21 31.83
CA GLY A 8 1.58 5.71 32.07
C GLY A 8 2.58 6.14 30.99
N LYS A 9 3.84 5.72 31.11
CA LYS A 9 4.81 5.76 30.00
C LYS A 9 4.27 4.91 28.85
N ARG A 10 4.20 5.48 27.64
CA ARG A 10 3.68 4.83 26.44
C ARG A 10 4.75 4.67 25.39
N LEU A 11 4.72 3.60 24.65
CA LEU A 11 5.61 3.36 23.52
C LEU A 11 4.84 3.35 22.21
N ILE A 12 5.38 4.02 21.21
CA ILE A 12 4.92 3.82 19.82
C ILE A 12 6.09 3.37 18.96
N VAL A 13 5.89 2.29 18.23
CA VAL A 13 6.90 1.68 17.37
C VAL A 13 6.46 1.86 15.91
N PHE A 14 7.33 2.44 15.11
CA PHE A 14 7.12 2.58 13.67
C PHE A 14 8.05 1.65 12.90
N ASP A 15 7.50 0.94 11.92
CA ASP A 15 8.31 0.50 10.79
C ASP A 15 8.75 1.74 9.99
N VAL A 16 9.87 1.64 9.29
CA VAL A 16 10.42 2.79 8.55
C VAL A 16 9.98 2.74 7.09
N GLU A 17 10.28 1.65 6.39
CA GLU A 17 9.92 1.48 4.99
C GLU A 17 8.45 1.13 4.85
N GLY A 18 7.74 1.83 3.97
CA GLY A 18 6.28 1.69 3.80
C GLY A 18 5.43 2.50 4.80
N VAL A 19 6.05 3.01 5.89
CA VAL A 19 5.36 3.82 6.92
C VAL A 19 5.88 5.26 6.96
N LEU A 20 7.18 5.47 7.08
CA LEU A 20 7.80 6.80 7.19
C LEU A 20 8.41 7.27 5.88
N ILE A 21 8.88 6.32 5.07
CA ILE A 21 9.41 6.53 3.72
C ILE A 21 8.78 5.53 2.75
N PRO A 22 8.77 5.82 1.44
CA PRO A 22 8.25 4.88 0.43
C PRO A 22 8.96 3.53 0.49
N LYS A 23 8.17 2.45 0.36
CA LYS A 23 8.66 1.08 0.37
C LYS A 23 9.60 0.83 -0.81
N ASN A 24 10.69 0.06 -0.56
CA ASN A 24 11.69 -0.30 -1.58
C ASN A 24 12.45 0.87 -2.24
N ARG A 25 12.15 2.13 -1.89
CA ARG A 25 12.75 3.29 -2.54
C ARG A 25 14.26 3.36 -2.31
N PHE A 26 14.72 3.02 -1.11
CA PHE A 26 16.15 2.99 -0.78
C PHE A 26 16.91 1.97 -1.63
N ILE A 27 16.38 0.74 -1.77
CA ILE A 27 16.99 -0.31 -2.59
C ILE A 27 17.03 0.10 -4.07
N TYR A 28 15.94 0.68 -4.57
CA TYR A 28 15.85 1.15 -5.95
C TYR A 28 16.86 2.25 -6.26
N GLU A 29 16.92 3.30 -5.45
CA GLU A 29 17.86 4.42 -5.67
C GLU A 29 19.32 3.98 -5.51
N THR A 30 19.60 3.09 -4.54
CA THR A 30 20.93 2.51 -4.36
C THR A 30 21.31 1.66 -5.57
N GLY A 31 20.46 0.75 -6.01
CA GLY A 31 20.70 -0.08 -7.18
C GLY A 31 20.96 0.75 -8.44
N LYS A 32 20.18 1.81 -8.64
CA LYS A 32 20.35 2.77 -9.75
C LYS A 32 21.70 3.49 -9.69
N SER A 33 22.19 3.84 -8.50
CA SER A 33 23.48 4.53 -8.33
C SER A 33 24.68 3.62 -8.58
N ILE A 34 24.55 2.31 -8.30
CA ILE A 34 25.60 1.31 -8.50
C ILE A 34 25.67 0.91 -9.99
N GLY A 35 24.51 0.82 -10.66
CA GLY A 35 24.42 0.49 -12.08
C GLY A 35 23.19 -0.33 -12.46
N PHE A 36 22.80 -0.23 -13.72
CA PHE A 36 21.56 -0.82 -14.22
C PHE A 36 21.48 -2.36 -14.02
N LEU A 37 22.59 -3.07 -14.23
CA LEU A 37 22.60 -4.53 -14.06
C LEU A 37 22.41 -4.94 -12.60
N GLN A 38 23.01 -4.21 -11.66
CA GLN A 38 22.84 -4.43 -10.23
C GLN A 38 21.43 -4.11 -9.79
N LEU A 39 20.84 -3.03 -10.31
CA LEU A 39 19.42 -2.72 -10.07
C LEU A 39 18.52 -3.87 -10.52
N LEU A 40 18.70 -4.41 -11.73
CA LEU A 40 17.91 -5.57 -12.20
C LEU A 40 18.06 -6.79 -11.29
N ARG A 41 19.27 -7.09 -10.83
CA ARG A 41 19.54 -8.19 -9.90
C ARG A 41 18.83 -7.98 -8.57
N MET A 42 18.89 -6.76 -8.00
CA MET A 42 18.22 -6.42 -6.75
C MET A 42 16.69 -6.54 -6.89
N LEU A 43 16.12 -6.05 -8.00
CA LEU A 43 14.68 -6.18 -8.28
C LEU A 43 14.27 -7.65 -8.44
N PHE A 44 15.10 -8.47 -9.08
CA PHE A 44 14.86 -9.91 -9.22
C PHE A 44 14.91 -10.64 -7.86
N ILE A 45 15.86 -10.30 -6.99
CA ILE A 45 15.92 -10.84 -5.62
C ILE A 45 14.65 -10.41 -4.83
N GLY A 46 14.23 -9.15 -4.95
CA GLY A 46 12.99 -8.66 -4.35
C GLY A 46 11.76 -9.43 -4.85
N PHE A 47 11.68 -9.72 -6.15
CA PHE A 47 10.63 -10.51 -6.74
C PHE A 47 10.60 -11.95 -6.18
N LEU A 48 11.76 -12.61 -6.05
CA LEU A 48 11.85 -13.95 -5.45
C LEU A 48 11.44 -13.95 -3.97
N TYR A 49 11.72 -12.87 -3.25
CA TYR A 49 11.25 -12.67 -1.88
C TYR A 49 9.72 -12.52 -1.83
N GLU A 50 9.12 -11.75 -2.71
CA GLU A 50 7.65 -11.61 -2.77
C GLU A 50 6.95 -12.93 -3.11
N LEU A 51 7.56 -13.74 -3.98
CA LEU A 51 7.09 -15.11 -4.29
C LEU A 51 7.33 -16.10 -3.13
N ARG A 52 7.90 -15.67 -2.00
CA ARG A 52 8.26 -16.52 -0.83
C ARG A 52 9.29 -17.61 -1.13
N ILE A 53 10.04 -17.49 -2.23
CA ILE A 53 11.15 -18.41 -2.57
C ILE A 53 12.36 -18.12 -1.68
N LEU A 54 12.60 -16.84 -1.37
CA LEU A 54 13.67 -16.41 -0.48
C LEU A 54 13.11 -15.91 0.85
N SER A 55 13.84 -16.18 1.95
CA SER A 55 13.58 -15.55 3.23
C SER A 55 14.05 -14.09 3.21
N LEU A 56 13.49 -13.22 4.09
CA LEU A 56 13.90 -11.82 4.24
C LEU A 56 15.42 -11.71 4.43
N LYS A 57 15.97 -12.48 5.37
CA LYS A 57 17.40 -12.51 5.68
C LYS A 57 18.26 -12.88 4.46
N THR A 58 17.82 -13.88 3.71
CA THR A 58 18.54 -14.34 2.50
C THR A 58 18.48 -13.27 1.41
N ALA A 59 17.32 -12.67 1.19
CA ALA A 59 17.14 -11.60 0.20
C ALA A 59 18.05 -10.41 0.50
N PHE A 60 18.03 -9.92 1.75
CA PHE A 60 18.88 -8.79 2.13
C PHE A 60 20.38 -9.12 2.11
N ARG A 61 20.79 -10.34 2.46
CA ARG A 61 22.20 -10.78 2.30
C ARG A 61 22.66 -10.64 0.84
N HIS A 62 21.86 -11.10 -0.11
CA HIS A 62 22.19 -10.97 -1.53
C HIS A 62 22.18 -9.50 -1.98
N ILE A 63 21.20 -8.70 -1.56
CA ILE A 63 21.11 -7.29 -1.91
C ILE A 63 22.32 -6.52 -1.39
N PHE A 64 22.69 -6.68 -0.11
CA PHE A 64 23.85 -6.00 0.48
C PHE A 64 25.17 -6.52 -0.07
N TYR A 65 25.25 -7.79 -0.46
CA TYR A 65 26.41 -8.30 -1.18
C TYR A 65 26.62 -7.62 -2.55
N LEU A 66 25.54 -7.29 -3.26
CA LEU A 66 25.62 -6.46 -4.48
C LEU A 66 26.05 -5.02 -4.24
N MET A 67 25.94 -4.54 -2.98
CA MET A 67 26.40 -3.21 -2.54
C MET A 67 27.84 -3.22 -2.01
N LYS A 68 28.57 -4.35 -2.09
CA LYS A 68 29.97 -4.42 -1.66
C LYS A 68 30.78 -3.32 -2.33
N ASP A 69 31.75 -2.80 -1.61
CA ASP A 69 32.65 -1.70 -2.01
C ASP A 69 31.95 -0.34 -2.27
N VAL A 70 30.67 -0.20 -1.94
CA VAL A 70 29.98 1.10 -1.92
C VAL A 70 30.37 1.87 -0.64
N ASN A 71 30.67 3.16 -0.76
CA ASN A 71 30.96 4.00 0.40
C ASN A 71 29.67 4.29 1.18
N ILE A 72 29.73 4.17 2.52
CA ILE A 72 28.58 4.40 3.42
C ILE A 72 28.01 5.81 3.27
N ASN A 73 28.85 6.82 3.02
CA ASN A 73 28.39 8.19 2.83
C ASN A 73 27.56 8.35 1.57
N ASN A 74 27.81 7.54 0.53
CA ASN A 74 26.97 7.52 -0.67
C ASN A 74 25.57 6.97 -0.34
N LEU A 75 25.48 5.92 0.49
CA LEU A 75 24.17 5.40 0.92
C LEU A 75 23.39 6.42 1.75
N ILE A 76 24.08 7.13 2.66
CA ILE A 76 23.48 8.20 3.46
C ILE A 76 22.99 9.34 2.53
N ASN A 77 23.80 9.76 1.57
CA ASN A 77 23.43 10.81 0.60
C ASN A 77 22.25 10.39 -0.30
N ILE A 78 22.16 9.10 -0.64
CA ILE A 78 21.01 8.56 -1.39
C ILE A 78 19.77 8.63 -0.50
N PHE A 79 19.87 8.18 0.76
CA PHE A 79 18.76 8.21 1.69
C PHE A 79 18.25 9.64 1.95
N ASP A 80 19.12 10.62 2.09
CA ASP A 80 18.75 12.02 2.31
C ASP A 80 17.92 12.63 1.16
N LYS A 81 17.98 12.03 -0.03
CA LYS A 81 17.16 12.42 -1.19
C LYS A 81 15.83 11.70 -1.27
N ILE A 82 15.61 10.67 -0.45
CA ILE A 82 14.34 9.95 -0.42
C ILE A 82 13.29 10.82 0.28
N PRO A 83 12.15 11.09 -0.35
CA PRO A 83 11.11 11.87 0.28
C PRO A 83 10.52 11.09 1.45
N SER A 84 10.33 11.75 2.57
CA SER A 84 9.60 11.22 3.72
C SER A 84 8.10 11.51 3.59
N VAL A 85 7.28 10.75 4.31
CA VAL A 85 5.85 11.01 4.42
C VAL A 85 5.62 12.44 4.95
N PRO A 86 4.60 13.17 4.42
CA PRO A 86 4.34 14.55 4.84
C PRO A 86 4.09 14.68 6.34
N HIS A 87 4.53 15.81 6.89
CA HIS A 87 4.27 16.23 8.27
C HIS A 87 4.88 15.33 9.36
N LEU A 88 5.87 14.47 9.06
CA LEU A 88 6.48 13.56 10.05
C LEU A 88 6.96 14.29 11.32
N GLN A 89 7.67 15.40 11.19
CA GLN A 89 8.15 16.16 12.36
C GLN A 89 6.98 16.63 13.25
N SER A 90 5.88 17.08 12.63
CA SER A 90 4.68 17.50 13.38
C SER A 90 4.02 16.31 14.08
N ILE A 91 3.92 15.17 13.42
CA ILE A 91 3.35 13.94 13.99
C ILE A 91 4.18 13.48 15.19
N PHE A 92 5.50 13.39 15.04
CA PHE A 92 6.41 12.95 16.10
C PHE A 92 6.37 13.90 17.30
N ARG A 93 6.33 15.22 17.06
CA ARG A 93 6.16 16.21 18.12
C ARG A 93 4.85 16.02 18.87
N GLN A 94 3.74 15.86 18.18
CA GLN A 94 2.44 15.62 18.80
C GLN A 94 2.38 14.33 19.61
N LEU A 95 3.10 13.27 19.18
CA LEU A 95 3.25 12.04 19.96
C LEU A 95 4.07 12.24 21.23
N LYS A 96 5.14 13.02 21.15
CA LYS A 96 5.95 13.43 22.33
C LYS A 96 5.13 14.25 23.32
N ASP A 97 4.34 15.19 22.84
CA ASP A 97 3.45 16.02 23.66
C ASP A 97 2.40 15.16 24.39
N ARG A 98 2.07 13.95 23.86
CA ARG A 98 1.22 12.93 24.49
C ARG A 98 1.98 11.91 25.33
N ASN A 99 3.23 12.21 25.66
CA ASN A 99 4.10 11.39 26.51
C ASN A 99 4.46 10.01 25.94
N PHE A 100 4.49 9.87 24.59
CA PHE A 100 4.99 8.67 23.95
C PHE A 100 6.51 8.67 23.82
N LYS A 101 7.14 7.55 24.17
CA LYS A 101 8.45 7.19 23.63
C LYS A 101 8.27 6.65 22.23
N ILE A 102 9.19 6.97 21.34
CA ILE A 102 9.11 6.63 19.92
C ILE A 102 10.27 5.73 19.54
N ALA A 103 9.97 4.58 18.98
CA ALA A 103 10.95 3.64 18.45
C ALA A 103 10.81 3.48 16.93
N LEU A 104 11.92 3.47 16.23
CA LEU A 104 12.01 3.13 14.80
C LEU A 104 12.66 1.75 14.67
N ILE A 105 12.01 0.80 13.99
CA ILE A 105 12.55 -0.55 13.78
C ILE A 105 12.45 -0.89 12.29
N SER A 106 13.56 -0.95 11.58
CA SER A 106 13.63 -1.31 10.16
C SER A 106 14.40 -2.60 9.95
N SER A 107 13.86 -3.50 9.14
CA SER A 107 14.56 -4.70 8.66
C SER A 107 15.20 -4.50 7.27
N GLY A 108 15.07 -3.34 6.65
CA GLY A 108 15.56 -3.05 5.30
C GLY A 108 16.68 -2.02 5.24
N LEU A 109 16.79 -1.15 6.25
CA LEU A 109 17.74 -0.04 6.26
C LEU A 109 18.92 -0.30 7.20
N PRO A 110 20.14 0.19 6.83
CA PRO A 110 21.28 0.23 7.72
C PRO A 110 21.00 0.97 9.03
N SER A 111 21.48 0.43 10.14
CA SER A 111 21.34 1.00 11.49
C SER A 111 21.80 2.48 11.56
N THR A 112 22.89 2.82 10.88
CA THR A 112 23.39 4.21 10.77
C THR A 112 22.37 5.16 10.16
N ILE A 113 21.63 4.72 9.15
CA ILE A 113 20.59 5.50 8.47
C ILE A 113 19.37 5.64 9.39
N VAL A 114 18.92 4.54 10.02
CA VAL A 114 17.74 4.58 10.92
C VAL A 114 18.02 5.46 12.13
N LYS A 115 19.24 5.40 12.70
CA LYS A 115 19.67 6.28 13.80
C LYS A 115 19.69 7.75 13.38
N LYS A 116 20.20 8.07 12.17
CA LYS A 116 20.17 9.43 11.62
C LYS A 116 18.73 9.95 11.47
N LEU A 117 17.85 9.14 10.90
CA LEU A 117 16.43 9.47 10.76
C LEU A 117 15.78 9.67 12.14
N GLY A 118 16.02 8.75 13.07
CA GLY A 118 15.51 8.83 14.44
C GLY A 118 15.92 10.12 15.15
N ALA A 119 17.20 10.48 15.05
CA ALA A 119 17.72 11.72 15.62
C ALA A 119 17.04 12.96 15.01
N SER A 120 16.80 12.99 13.69
CA SER A 120 16.13 14.10 13.02
C SER A 120 14.66 14.26 13.40
N LEU A 121 13.99 13.17 13.78
CA LEU A 121 12.58 13.13 14.18
C LEU A 121 12.38 13.17 15.71
N GLY A 122 13.45 13.10 16.50
CA GLY A 122 13.38 13.04 17.95
C GLY A 122 12.89 11.69 18.50
N ALA A 123 13.15 10.58 17.79
CA ALA A 123 12.87 9.24 18.27
C ALA A 123 13.82 8.85 19.41
N ASP A 124 13.33 8.07 20.40
CA ASP A 124 14.12 7.60 21.53
C ASP A 124 14.96 6.37 21.19
N PHE A 125 14.45 5.54 20.26
CA PHE A 125 15.09 4.29 19.86
C PHE A 125 15.09 4.18 18.34
N ALA A 126 16.18 3.65 17.78
CA ALA A 126 16.34 3.46 16.34
C ALA A 126 17.20 2.22 16.06
N TYR A 127 16.56 1.21 15.45
CA TYR A 127 17.16 -0.08 15.13
C TYR A 127 17.07 -0.38 13.64
N GLY A 128 18.17 -0.79 13.06
CA GLY A 128 18.29 -1.18 11.66
C GLY A 128 19.25 -2.36 11.50
N ILE A 129 19.52 -2.73 10.25
CA ILE A 129 20.48 -3.78 9.90
C ILE A 129 21.90 -3.27 10.22
N GLU A 130 22.69 -4.07 10.94
CA GLU A 130 24.11 -3.81 11.08
C GLU A 130 24.85 -4.27 9.84
N ILE A 131 25.61 -3.38 9.24
CA ILE A 131 26.36 -3.61 8.00
C ILE A 131 27.86 -3.72 8.30
N GLY A 132 28.52 -4.69 7.67
CA GLY A 132 29.97 -4.82 7.74
C GLY A 132 30.65 -3.66 6.99
N LEU A 133 31.60 -3.00 7.64
CA LEU A 133 32.39 -1.93 7.04
C LEU A 133 33.89 -2.23 7.11
N ASN A 134 34.58 -1.97 6.02
CA ASN A 134 36.03 -1.85 5.99
C ASN A 134 36.37 -0.38 5.71
N LYS A 135 36.81 0.33 6.75
CA LYS A 135 36.86 1.81 6.77
C LYS A 135 35.47 2.40 6.50
N GLU A 136 35.27 3.01 5.33
CA GLU A 136 33.99 3.60 4.89
C GLU A 136 33.27 2.78 3.82
N PHE A 137 33.82 1.63 3.42
CA PHE A 137 33.28 0.80 2.33
C PHE A 137 32.58 -0.43 2.88
N LEU A 138 31.43 -0.76 2.31
CA LEU A 138 30.66 -1.94 2.68
C LEU A 138 31.43 -3.21 2.32
N THR A 139 31.45 -4.18 3.24
CA THR A 139 31.98 -5.54 2.96
C THR A 139 30.96 -6.41 2.22
N GLY A 140 29.69 -6.00 2.22
CA GLY A 140 28.55 -6.80 1.71
C GLY A 140 27.97 -7.73 2.77
N GLU A 141 28.54 -7.81 3.96
CA GLU A 141 28.02 -8.59 5.06
C GLU A 141 27.00 -7.81 5.88
N ILE A 142 25.98 -8.51 6.37
CA ILE A 142 24.96 -7.94 7.24
C ILE A 142 24.77 -8.80 8.48
N SER A 143 24.47 -8.16 9.58
CA SER A 143 24.18 -8.77 10.88
C SER A 143 23.13 -7.95 11.64
N GLY A 144 22.93 -8.26 12.90
CA GLY A 144 22.00 -7.54 13.77
C GLY A 144 20.68 -8.29 13.97
N GLU A 145 20.05 -8.00 15.10
CA GLU A 145 18.87 -8.75 15.54
C GLU A 145 17.66 -8.56 14.63
N VAL A 146 17.45 -7.34 14.10
CA VAL A 146 16.24 -6.99 13.32
C VAL A 146 16.04 -7.84 12.06
N ILE A 147 17.11 -8.44 11.51
CA ILE A 147 17.04 -9.25 10.30
C ILE A 147 16.84 -10.74 10.58
N ASP A 148 17.00 -11.16 11.83
CA ASP A 148 16.77 -12.54 12.24
C ASP A 148 15.29 -12.88 12.31
N ASN A 149 15.00 -14.16 12.32
CA ASN A 149 13.62 -14.63 12.49
C ASN A 149 13.07 -14.09 13.83
N LYS A 150 11.94 -13.37 13.75
CA LYS A 150 11.35 -12.62 14.89
C LYS A 150 12.29 -11.58 15.50
N GLY A 151 13.28 -11.08 14.75
CA GLY A 151 14.24 -10.10 15.26
C GLY A 151 13.61 -8.78 15.71
N LYS A 152 12.65 -8.26 14.94
CA LYS A 152 11.86 -7.10 15.38
C LYS A 152 11.15 -7.33 16.71
N LEU A 153 10.66 -8.56 16.96
CA LEU A 153 10.02 -8.92 18.22
C LEU A 153 11.01 -8.87 19.40
N LYS A 154 12.21 -9.40 19.22
CA LYS A 154 13.23 -9.33 20.27
C LYS A 154 13.54 -7.89 20.65
N VAL A 155 13.80 -7.04 19.65
CA VAL A 155 14.03 -5.61 19.85
C VAL A 155 12.88 -4.93 20.57
N LEU A 156 11.63 -5.21 20.17
CA LEU A 156 10.45 -4.68 20.85
C LEU A 156 10.41 -5.10 22.32
N LEU A 157 10.61 -6.39 22.63
CA LEU A 157 10.59 -6.90 24.01
C LEU A 157 11.73 -6.31 24.86
N GLU A 158 12.90 -6.08 24.29
CA GLU A 158 14.01 -5.41 24.97
C GLU A 158 13.67 -3.96 25.32
N ILE A 159 13.08 -3.20 24.39
CA ILE A 159 12.62 -1.82 24.65
C ILE A 159 11.56 -1.82 25.76
N LEU A 160 10.55 -2.67 25.66
CA LEU A 160 9.49 -2.76 26.66
C LEU A 160 10.04 -3.09 28.05
N SER A 161 10.97 -4.04 28.13
CA SER A 161 11.60 -4.46 29.37
C SER A 161 12.49 -3.35 29.98
N SER A 162 13.37 -2.75 29.15
CA SER A 162 14.30 -1.70 29.63
C SER A 162 13.57 -0.44 30.11
N GLU A 163 12.46 -0.09 29.46
CA GLU A 163 11.65 1.08 29.80
C GLU A 163 10.57 0.79 30.84
N LYS A 164 10.39 -0.48 31.20
CA LYS A 164 9.32 -0.96 32.09
C LYS A 164 7.93 -0.55 31.61
N ILE A 165 7.70 -0.67 30.29
CA ILE A 165 6.42 -0.38 29.63
C ILE A 165 5.68 -1.69 29.43
N SER A 166 4.41 -1.73 29.80
CA SER A 166 3.55 -2.88 29.52
C SER A 166 3.20 -2.98 28.03
N PRO A 167 3.10 -4.18 27.43
CA PRO A 167 2.65 -4.34 26.05
C PRO A 167 1.30 -3.66 25.74
N VAL A 168 0.39 -3.55 26.73
CA VAL A 168 -0.90 -2.85 26.56
C VAL A 168 -0.76 -1.34 26.38
N ASP A 169 0.37 -0.75 26.81
CA ASP A 169 0.71 0.65 26.63
C ASP A 169 1.57 0.89 25.36
N CYS A 170 1.69 -0.14 24.52
CA CYS A 170 2.47 -0.09 23.29
C CYS A 170 1.56 -0.04 22.07
N VAL A 171 1.87 0.89 21.17
CA VAL A 171 1.27 1.01 19.84
C VAL A 171 2.31 0.56 18.81
N VAL A 172 1.92 -0.27 17.86
CA VAL A 172 2.79 -0.69 16.76
C VAL A 172 2.17 -0.30 15.43
N VAL A 173 2.96 0.36 14.58
CA VAL A 173 2.56 0.83 13.25
C VAL A 173 3.40 0.12 12.20
N GLY A 174 2.76 -0.60 11.30
CA GLY A 174 3.41 -1.34 10.22
C GLY A 174 2.58 -1.39 8.95
N ASP A 175 3.22 -1.78 7.85
CA ASP A 175 2.62 -1.84 6.51
C ASP A 175 2.52 -3.26 5.95
N ASP A 176 3.43 -4.16 6.32
CA ASP A 176 3.54 -5.47 5.70
C ASP A 176 3.72 -6.64 6.68
N ARG A 177 3.69 -7.84 6.13
CA ARG A 177 3.84 -9.13 6.85
C ARG A 177 5.08 -9.22 7.74
N ASN A 178 6.15 -8.45 7.47
CA ASN A 178 7.36 -8.47 8.30
C ASN A 178 7.10 -7.89 9.69
N ASN A 179 6.06 -7.09 9.82
CA ASN A 179 5.62 -6.50 11.07
C ASN A 179 4.69 -7.42 11.90
N ASN A 180 4.22 -8.52 11.31
CA ASN A 180 3.31 -9.43 12.00
C ASN A 180 3.89 -10.02 13.29
N SER A 181 5.22 -10.18 13.37
CA SER A 181 5.88 -10.68 14.58
C SER A 181 5.78 -9.74 15.78
N ILE A 182 5.68 -8.42 15.55
CA ILE A 182 5.54 -7.39 16.59
C ILE A 182 4.09 -7.01 16.86
N PHE A 183 3.15 -7.55 16.10
CA PHE A 183 1.71 -7.41 16.33
C PHE A 183 1.22 -8.39 17.41
N LEU A 184 1.78 -8.26 18.62
CA LEU A 184 1.39 -9.09 19.76
C LEU A 184 -0.08 -8.90 20.13
N PRO A 185 -0.73 -9.89 20.77
CA PRO A 185 -2.15 -9.77 21.16
C PRO A 185 -2.45 -8.56 22.05
N GLU A 186 -1.52 -8.20 22.93
CA GLU A 186 -1.69 -7.14 23.93
C GLU A 186 -1.35 -5.73 23.41
N VAL A 187 -0.59 -5.60 22.31
CA VAL A 187 -0.24 -4.29 21.76
C VAL A 187 -1.39 -3.74 20.90
N PHE A 188 -1.50 -2.42 20.82
CA PHE A 188 -2.44 -1.79 19.90
C PHE A 188 -1.83 -1.70 18.50
N LYS A 189 -2.46 -2.36 17.54
CA LYS A 189 -1.93 -2.59 16.19
C LYS A 189 -2.57 -1.65 15.18
N ILE A 190 -1.74 -0.82 14.54
CA ILE A 190 -2.17 0.07 13.45
C ILE A 190 -1.51 -0.40 12.15
N GLY A 191 -2.31 -0.80 11.18
CA GLY A 191 -1.85 -1.03 9.82
C GLY A 191 -1.86 0.27 9.03
N PHE A 192 -0.71 0.74 8.56
CA PHE A 192 -0.63 1.90 7.67
C PHE A 192 -0.47 1.45 6.22
N ASN A 193 -1.46 1.74 5.36
CA ASN A 193 -1.54 1.21 3.99
C ASN A 193 -1.19 -0.30 3.93
N PRO A 194 -1.77 -1.14 4.82
CA PRO A 194 -1.25 -2.47 5.11
C PRO A 194 -1.48 -3.44 3.96
N ASP A 195 -0.56 -4.42 3.86
CA ASP A 195 -0.81 -5.61 3.06
C ASP A 195 -1.97 -6.45 3.63
N PHE A 196 -2.36 -7.50 2.90
CA PHE A 196 -3.47 -8.36 3.30
C PHE A 196 -3.34 -8.92 4.73
N ILE A 197 -2.16 -9.36 5.12
CA ILE A 197 -1.94 -10.01 6.42
C ILE A 197 -2.15 -9.00 7.56
N LEU A 198 -1.53 -7.83 7.45
CA LEU A 198 -1.67 -6.81 8.47
C LEU A 198 -3.06 -6.17 8.46
N ARG A 199 -3.72 -6.08 7.32
CA ARG A 199 -5.10 -5.58 7.22
C ARG A 199 -6.07 -6.40 8.08
N VAL A 200 -5.90 -7.72 8.10
CA VAL A 200 -6.72 -8.63 8.90
C VAL A 200 -6.35 -8.59 10.39
N THR A 201 -5.05 -8.51 10.70
CA THR A 201 -4.54 -8.61 12.07
C THR A 201 -4.52 -7.28 12.84
N ALA A 202 -4.48 -6.14 12.15
CA ALA A 202 -4.49 -4.82 12.78
C ALA A 202 -5.80 -4.52 13.53
N ASP A 203 -5.71 -3.79 14.65
CA ASP A 203 -6.87 -3.29 15.38
C ASP A 203 -7.51 -2.09 14.66
N LYS A 204 -6.69 -1.25 14.04
CA LYS A 204 -7.12 -0.13 13.17
C LYS A 204 -6.29 -0.11 11.89
N VAL A 205 -6.93 0.30 10.82
CA VAL A 205 -6.29 0.52 9.51
C VAL A 205 -6.32 2.01 9.20
N LEU A 206 -5.17 2.55 8.82
CA LEU A 206 -5.00 3.93 8.38
C LEU A 206 -4.50 3.94 6.95
N THR A 207 -5.25 4.57 6.05
CA THR A 207 -4.87 4.72 4.65
C THR A 207 -4.60 6.17 4.29
N GLY A 208 -3.63 6.41 3.42
CA GLY A 208 -3.33 7.73 2.87
C GLY A 208 -2.43 8.58 3.76
N ASN A 209 -2.97 9.37 4.67
CA ASN A 209 -2.17 10.33 5.45
C ASN A 209 -1.84 9.81 6.85
N LEU A 210 -0.55 9.71 7.16
CA LEU A 210 -0.08 9.24 8.48
C LEU A 210 -0.52 10.16 9.64
N SER A 211 -0.86 11.43 9.40
CA SER A 211 -1.35 12.33 10.45
C SER A 211 -2.64 11.84 11.12
N GLY A 212 -3.43 10.99 10.45
CA GLY A 212 -4.59 10.33 11.03
C GLY A 212 -4.30 9.44 12.24
N ILE A 213 -3.02 9.09 12.47
CA ILE A 213 -2.61 8.32 13.64
C ILE A 213 -2.92 9.04 14.95
N ILE A 214 -2.85 10.36 14.97
CA ILE A 214 -3.16 11.17 16.16
C ILE A 214 -4.62 10.99 16.56
N SER A 215 -5.54 11.09 15.61
CA SER A 215 -6.97 10.89 15.87
C SER A 215 -7.29 9.46 16.31
N ILE A 216 -6.54 8.45 15.81
CA ILE A 216 -6.68 7.06 16.26
C ILE A 216 -6.24 6.92 17.72
N ILE A 217 -5.13 7.54 18.10
CA ILE A 217 -4.56 7.49 19.45
C ILE A 217 -5.46 8.24 20.45
N ASP A 218 -6.02 9.38 20.04
CA ASP A 218 -6.90 10.20 20.87
C ASP A 218 -8.32 9.60 20.97
N ASN A 219 -8.56 8.43 20.39
CA ASN A 219 -9.87 7.76 20.33
C ASN A 219 -10.97 8.64 19.73
N GLU A 220 -10.58 9.67 18.96
CA GLU A 220 -11.53 10.45 18.18
C GLU A 220 -12.16 9.54 17.13
N GLN A 221 -13.48 9.53 17.08
CA GLN A 221 -14.19 8.75 16.06
C GLN A 221 -13.76 9.25 14.68
N ASN A 222 -12.94 8.45 13.97
CA ASN A 222 -12.49 8.78 12.64
C ASN A 222 -13.69 8.95 11.70
N ILE A 223 -14.08 10.21 11.51
CA ILE A 223 -14.87 10.61 10.35
C ILE A 223 -13.87 10.52 9.18
N ARG A 224 -14.13 9.68 8.17
CA ARG A 224 -13.38 9.77 6.92
C ARG A 224 -13.36 11.23 6.53
N SER A 225 -12.19 11.76 6.23
CA SER A 225 -12.03 13.12 5.73
C SER A 225 -13.04 13.38 4.60
N PRO A 226 -13.61 14.59 4.49
CA PRO A 226 -14.48 14.93 3.38
C PRO A 226 -13.77 14.61 2.06
N LEU A 227 -14.55 14.17 1.05
CA LEU A 227 -14.04 13.88 -0.30
C LEU A 227 -13.17 15.04 -0.78
N SER A 228 -11.91 14.76 -1.05
CA SER A 228 -11.07 15.68 -1.78
C SER A 228 -11.50 15.72 -3.25
N LYS A 229 -11.23 16.83 -3.93
CA LYS A 229 -11.45 16.90 -5.40
C LYS A 229 -10.71 15.78 -6.14
N ASN A 230 -9.55 15.40 -5.62
CA ASN A 230 -8.72 14.33 -6.18
C ASN A 230 -9.37 12.94 -6.03
N ASP A 231 -10.03 12.67 -4.90
CA ASP A 231 -10.77 11.41 -4.71
C ASP A 231 -11.93 11.33 -5.71
N VAL A 232 -12.69 12.41 -5.88
CA VAL A 232 -13.80 12.45 -6.84
C VAL A 232 -13.28 12.24 -8.28
N LEU A 233 -12.19 12.91 -8.65
CA LEU A 233 -11.63 12.77 -9.99
C LEU A 233 -11.14 11.34 -10.25
N ARG A 234 -10.52 10.70 -9.26
CA ARG A 234 -10.11 9.29 -9.36
C ARG A 234 -11.31 8.38 -9.64
N GLU A 235 -12.38 8.54 -8.87
CA GLU A 235 -13.58 7.71 -9.05
C GLU A 235 -14.30 7.99 -10.37
N VAL A 236 -14.29 9.23 -10.86
CA VAL A 236 -14.82 9.57 -12.20
C VAL A 236 -14.00 8.87 -13.29
N VAL A 237 -12.67 8.85 -13.18
CA VAL A 237 -11.80 8.11 -14.11
C VAL A 237 -12.09 6.61 -14.05
N HIS A 238 -12.26 6.03 -12.85
CA HIS A 238 -12.66 4.63 -12.68
C HIS A 238 -14.01 4.33 -13.33
N ALA A 239 -15.03 5.14 -13.03
CA ALA A 239 -16.37 4.98 -13.61
C ALA A 239 -16.37 5.11 -15.14
N SER A 240 -15.43 5.87 -15.73
CA SER A 240 -15.29 5.98 -17.20
C SER A 240 -14.92 4.65 -17.87
N GLY A 241 -14.40 3.67 -17.14
CA GLY A 241 -14.19 2.29 -17.61
C GLY A 241 -15.46 1.64 -18.16
N PHE A 242 -16.63 2.09 -17.72
CA PHE A 242 -17.93 1.66 -18.27
C PHE A 242 -18.03 1.86 -19.79
N PHE A 243 -17.40 2.88 -20.35
CA PHE A 243 -17.44 3.14 -21.80
C PHE A 243 -16.56 2.19 -22.61
N VAL A 244 -15.63 1.46 -21.99
CA VAL A 244 -14.71 0.56 -22.69
C VAL A 244 -15.44 -0.53 -23.48
N PRO A 245 -16.37 -1.32 -22.90
CA PRO A 245 -17.09 -2.33 -23.67
C PRO A 245 -17.99 -1.75 -24.76
N ILE A 246 -18.55 -0.56 -24.56
CA ILE A 246 -19.35 0.14 -25.57
C ILE A 246 -18.47 0.51 -26.77
N LEU A 247 -17.33 1.12 -26.51
CA LEU A 247 -16.36 1.48 -27.55
C LEU A 247 -15.79 0.25 -28.24
N ALA A 248 -15.50 -0.82 -27.51
CA ALA A 248 -15.03 -2.08 -28.09
C ALA A 248 -16.05 -2.71 -29.05
N GLY A 249 -17.35 -2.52 -28.78
CA GLY A 249 -18.42 -2.91 -29.70
C GLY A 249 -18.45 -2.10 -30.99
N VAL A 250 -17.98 -0.84 -30.98
CA VAL A 250 -17.94 0.04 -32.16
C VAL A 250 -16.67 -0.14 -32.99
N ILE A 251 -15.50 -0.18 -32.33
CA ILE A 251 -14.19 -0.15 -33.00
C ILE A 251 -13.47 -1.50 -33.04
N SER A 252 -14.02 -2.53 -32.48
CA SER A 252 -13.51 -3.89 -32.27
C SER A 252 -12.64 -4.08 -31.00
N VAL A 253 -12.71 -5.29 -30.44
CA VAL A 253 -11.95 -5.68 -29.25
C VAL A 253 -10.43 -5.60 -29.44
N PRO A 254 -9.83 -6.08 -30.56
CA PRO A 254 -8.38 -5.97 -30.74
C PRO A 254 -7.88 -4.53 -30.80
N PHE A 255 -8.61 -3.65 -31.45
CA PHE A 255 -8.24 -2.24 -31.53
C PHE A 255 -8.35 -1.55 -30.16
N MET A 256 -9.42 -1.85 -29.40
CA MET A 256 -9.59 -1.34 -28.04
C MET A 256 -8.49 -1.84 -27.11
N ALA A 257 -8.11 -3.11 -27.21
CA ALA A 257 -6.99 -3.70 -26.47
C ALA A 257 -5.66 -2.98 -26.78
N LEU A 258 -5.38 -2.73 -28.06
CA LEU A 258 -4.19 -1.97 -28.48
C LEU A 258 -4.19 -0.54 -27.88
N LEU A 259 -5.34 0.13 -27.87
CA LEU A 259 -5.49 1.47 -27.30
C LEU A 259 -5.21 1.45 -25.78
N ILE A 260 -5.79 0.50 -25.04
CA ILE A 260 -5.55 0.34 -23.60
C ILE A 260 -4.06 0.08 -23.33
N CYS A 261 -3.43 -0.86 -24.06
CA CYS A 261 -2.00 -1.13 -23.94
C CYS A 261 -1.15 0.13 -24.18
N SER A 262 -1.49 0.91 -25.22
CA SER A 262 -0.77 2.15 -25.55
C SER A 262 -0.88 3.18 -24.41
N ILE A 263 -2.07 3.37 -23.86
CA ILE A 263 -2.31 4.27 -22.72
C ILE A 263 -1.51 3.79 -21.49
N MET A 264 -1.51 2.49 -21.22
CA MET A 264 -0.73 1.92 -20.10
C MET A 264 0.77 2.13 -20.27
N ILE A 265 1.31 1.96 -21.48
CA ILE A 265 2.74 2.22 -21.77
C ILE A 265 3.08 3.69 -21.55
N VAL A 266 2.26 4.61 -22.06
CA VAL A 266 2.46 6.06 -21.90
C VAL A 266 2.38 6.43 -20.40
N TYR A 267 1.41 5.87 -19.67
CA TYR A 267 1.30 6.07 -18.24
C TYR A 267 2.54 5.56 -17.50
N PHE A 268 2.99 4.34 -17.79
CA PHE A 268 4.19 3.74 -17.18
C PHE A 268 5.44 4.60 -17.42
N MET A 269 5.65 5.07 -18.64
CA MET A 269 6.78 5.95 -18.98
C MET A 269 6.68 7.31 -18.27
N SER A 270 5.48 7.86 -18.18
CA SER A 270 5.23 9.09 -17.44
C SER A 270 5.54 8.95 -15.96
N GLU A 271 5.13 7.83 -15.36
CA GLU A 271 5.34 7.54 -13.95
C GLU A 271 6.83 7.33 -13.62
N LEU A 272 7.56 6.62 -14.48
CA LEU A 272 9.03 6.53 -14.38
C LEU A 272 9.70 7.91 -14.49
N SER A 273 9.20 8.78 -15.36
CA SER A 273 9.72 10.15 -15.49
C SER A 273 9.44 10.98 -14.24
N ARG A 274 8.23 10.86 -13.65
CA ARG A 274 7.86 11.51 -12.39
C ARG A 274 8.76 11.07 -11.23
N MET A 275 9.03 9.77 -11.10
CA MET A 275 9.96 9.25 -10.11
C MET A 275 11.38 9.77 -10.26
N ASN A 276 11.78 10.13 -11.47
CA ASN A 276 13.08 10.74 -11.78
C ASN A 276 13.06 12.28 -11.67
N GLY A 277 12.00 12.89 -11.14
CA GLY A 277 11.88 14.34 -10.99
C GLY A 277 11.61 15.10 -12.29
N LYS A 278 11.28 14.39 -13.39
CA LYS A 278 10.93 14.99 -14.68
C LYS A 278 9.42 14.97 -14.86
N SER A 279 8.82 16.06 -15.31
CA SER A 279 7.40 16.14 -15.59
C SER A 279 7.07 15.76 -17.03
N PHE A 280 6.10 14.87 -17.20
CA PHE A 280 5.46 14.60 -18.49
C PHE A 280 4.18 15.46 -18.55
N PRO A 281 4.08 16.51 -19.38
CA PRO A 281 3.19 17.66 -19.11
C PRO A 281 1.71 17.32 -18.87
N ILE A 282 1.13 16.38 -19.63
CA ILE A 282 -0.32 16.07 -19.52
C ILE A 282 -0.57 14.94 -18.52
N VAL A 283 0.16 13.84 -18.63
CA VAL A 283 -0.07 12.64 -17.81
C VAL A 283 0.32 12.88 -16.36
N SER A 284 1.42 13.59 -16.11
CA SER A 284 1.84 13.94 -14.75
C SER A 284 0.86 14.87 -14.04
N LEU A 285 0.13 15.72 -14.77
CA LEU A 285 -0.92 16.56 -14.21
C LEU A 285 -2.12 15.72 -13.75
N ILE A 286 -2.54 14.74 -14.57
CA ILE A 286 -3.61 13.81 -14.22
C ILE A 286 -3.18 12.96 -13.02
N THR A 287 -2.01 12.33 -13.09
CA THR A 287 -1.48 11.51 -12.00
C THR A 287 -1.41 12.29 -10.69
N LYS A 288 -0.86 13.51 -10.71
CA LYS A 288 -0.72 14.35 -9.52
C LYS A 288 -2.07 14.70 -8.86
N ASN A 289 -3.15 14.74 -9.65
CA ASN A 289 -4.50 15.05 -9.19
C ASN A 289 -5.36 13.81 -8.87
N THR A 290 -4.93 12.59 -9.25
CA THR A 290 -5.68 11.35 -9.04
C THR A 290 -5.00 10.39 -8.06
N VAL A 291 -3.71 10.57 -7.81
CA VAL A 291 -2.91 9.72 -6.90
C VAL A 291 -3.20 10.07 -5.45
N SER A 292 -3.29 9.05 -4.61
CA SER A 292 -3.43 9.24 -3.16
C SER A 292 -2.19 9.89 -2.56
N ASN A 293 -2.33 10.57 -1.43
CA ASN A 293 -1.21 11.23 -0.76
C ASN A 293 -0.06 10.27 -0.40
N SER A 294 -0.33 8.98 -0.24
CA SER A 294 0.67 7.94 0.00
C SER A 294 1.45 7.56 -1.27
N GLU A 295 0.79 7.58 -2.43
CA GLU A 295 1.41 7.21 -3.71
C GLU A 295 2.14 8.36 -4.39
N VAL A 296 2.00 9.60 -3.90
CA VAL A 296 2.70 10.77 -4.47
C VAL A 296 4.22 10.56 -4.52
N TYR A 297 4.76 9.86 -3.53
CA TYR A 297 6.20 9.63 -3.39
C TYR A 297 6.66 8.26 -3.88
N ASP A 298 5.72 7.36 -4.22
CA ASP A 298 5.99 6.02 -4.73
C ASP A 298 5.44 5.85 -6.15
N PHE A 299 5.69 4.69 -6.78
CA PHE A 299 5.13 4.36 -8.08
C PHE A 299 3.62 4.10 -7.94
N ALA A 300 2.81 4.93 -8.58
CA ALA A 300 1.36 4.78 -8.54
C ALA A 300 0.92 3.64 -9.48
N ALA A 301 0.84 2.43 -8.94
CA ALA A 301 0.52 1.22 -9.70
C ALA A 301 -0.99 1.02 -9.94
N ALA A 302 -1.85 1.69 -9.19
CA ALA A 302 -3.31 1.50 -9.28
C ALA A 302 -3.89 1.65 -10.70
N PRO A 303 -3.51 2.66 -11.52
CA PRO A 303 -4.00 2.77 -12.90
C PRO A 303 -3.54 1.62 -13.81
N LEU A 304 -2.37 1.02 -13.55
CA LEU A 304 -1.92 -0.16 -14.31
C LEU A 304 -2.74 -1.40 -13.95
N TYR A 305 -3.05 -1.60 -12.67
CA TYR A 305 -3.95 -2.68 -12.25
C TYR A 305 -5.33 -2.51 -12.86
N PHE A 306 -5.87 -1.30 -12.86
CA PHE A 306 -7.15 -0.97 -13.48
C PHE A 306 -7.17 -1.29 -14.98
N GLY A 307 -6.18 -0.78 -15.72
CA GLY A 307 -6.04 -1.05 -17.16
C GLY A 307 -5.85 -2.54 -17.45
N THR A 308 -5.03 -3.23 -16.66
CA THR A 308 -4.79 -4.68 -16.81
C THR A 308 -6.05 -5.50 -16.53
N GLY A 309 -6.80 -5.16 -15.47
CA GLY A 309 -8.04 -5.84 -15.13
C GLY A 309 -9.08 -5.74 -16.26
N ILE A 310 -9.30 -4.54 -16.79
CA ILE A 310 -10.17 -4.30 -17.93
C ILE A 310 -9.68 -5.04 -19.18
N LEU A 311 -8.39 -4.95 -19.50
CA LEU A 311 -7.78 -5.59 -20.67
C LEU A 311 -7.93 -7.10 -20.63
N LEU A 312 -7.57 -7.74 -19.52
CA LEU A 312 -7.70 -9.18 -19.35
C LEU A 312 -9.16 -9.62 -19.45
N THR A 313 -10.07 -8.89 -18.83
CA THR A 313 -11.51 -9.19 -18.88
C THR A 313 -12.04 -9.08 -20.30
N LEU A 314 -11.64 -8.05 -21.03
CA LEU A 314 -12.06 -7.84 -22.42
C LEU A 314 -11.54 -8.91 -23.38
N LEU A 315 -10.31 -9.42 -23.16
CA LEU A 315 -9.66 -10.39 -24.04
C LEU A 315 -10.02 -11.84 -23.72
N LEU A 316 -10.27 -12.17 -22.44
CA LEU A 316 -10.44 -13.56 -22.02
C LEU A 316 -11.91 -14.00 -21.98
N PHE A 317 -12.84 -13.06 -21.85
CA PHE A 317 -14.26 -13.39 -21.72
C PHE A 317 -15.07 -12.84 -22.91
N PRO A 318 -16.00 -13.61 -23.45
CA PRO A 318 -16.86 -13.14 -24.55
C PRO A 318 -17.86 -12.07 -24.07
N ALA A 319 -18.32 -11.23 -24.98
CA ALA A 319 -19.49 -10.40 -24.72
C ALA A 319 -20.77 -11.30 -24.69
N PRO A 320 -21.74 -11.02 -23.80
CA PRO A 320 -21.86 -9.86 -22.93
C PRO A 320 -21.16 -10.00 -21.56
N ALA A 321 -20.60 -11.18 -21.22
CA ALA A 321 -19.99 -11.43 -19.91
C ALA A 321 -18.87 -10.41 -19.56
N SER A 322 -17.95 -10.15 -20.50
CA SER A 322 -16.90 -9.14 -20.35
C SER A 322 -17.46 -7.73 -20.13
N SER A 323 -18.51 -7.38 -20.90
CA SER A 323 -19.13 -6.05 -20.82
C SER A 323 -19.79 -5.81 -19.46
N VAL A 324 -20.51 -6.81 -18.96
CA VAL A 324 -21.13 -6.75 -17.61
C VAL A 324 -20.07 -6.70 -16.52
N ALA A 325 -19.01 -7.52 -16.63
CA ALA A 325 -17.96 -7.55 -15.64
C ALA A 325 -17.23 -6.18 -15.52
N ILE A 326 -16.92 -5.55 -16.64
CA ILE A 326 -16.30 -4.23 -16.67
C ILE A 326 -17.26 -3.16 -16.15
N ALA A 327 -18.54 -3.21 -16.53
CA ALA A 327 -19.54 -2.24 -16.09
C ALA A 327 -19.84 -2.31 -14.59
N THR A 328 -19.99 -3.52 -14.04
CA THR A 328 -20.23 -3.75 -12.61
C THR A 328 -19.04 -3.31 -11.77
N PHE A 329 -17.83 -3.57 -12.25
CA PHE A 329 -16.61 -3.11 -11.59
C PHE A 329 -16.51 -1.58 -11.62
N ALA A 330 -16.63 -0.95 -12.80
CA ALA A 330 -16.45 0.48 -12.96
C ALA A 330 -17.45 1.30 -12.12
N PHE A 331 -18.72 0.93 -12.10
CA PHE A 331 -19.74 1.65 -11.33
C PHE A 331 -19.83 1.20 -9.88
N GLY A 332 -19.67 -0.09 -9.60
CA GLY A 332 -19.80 -0.65 -8.29
C GLY A 332 -18.69 -0.17 -7.35
N ASP A 333 -17.44 -0.36 -7.75
CA ASP A 333 -16.27 0.04 -6.97
C ASP A 333 -16.21 1.56 -6.77
N SER A 334 -16.45 2.35 -7.84
CA SER A 334 -16.49 3.82 -7.74
C SER A 334 -17.57 4.31 -6.78
N ALA A 335 -18.78 3.76 -6.85
CA ALA A 335 -19.86 4.15 -5.96
C ALA A 335 -19.60 3.71 -4.52
N ALA A 336 -19.11 2.48 -4.31
CA ALA A 336 -18.74 1.99 -2.98
C ALA A 336 -17.65 2.86 -2.34
N SER A 337 -16.66 3.29 -3.12
CA SER A 337 -15.57 4.16 -2.69
C SER A 337 -16.08 5.58 -2.32
N ILE A 338 -16.94 6.17 -3.14
CA ILE A 338 -17.51 7.51 -2.90
C ILE A 338 -18.38 7.53 -1.65
N PHE A 339 -19.27 6.56 -1.48
CA PHE A 339 -20.27 6.58 -0.42
C PHE A 339 -19.85 5.82 0.84
N GLY A 340 -18.90 4.88 0.73
CA GLY A 340 -18.45 4.05 1.85
C GLY A 340 -17.88 4.87 3.02
N GLY A 341 -18.36 4.57 4.25
CA GLY A 341 -17.91 5.20 5.50
C GLY A 341 -18.34 6.65 5.71
N ARG A 342 -19.22 7.19 4.86
CA ARG A 342 -19.75 8.56 5.00
C ARG A 342 -21.17 8.60 5.57
N ILE A 343 -21.95 7.55 5.36
CA ILE A 343 -23.32 7.43 5.86
C ILE A 343 -23.32 6.71 7.20
N SER A 344 -22.59 5.61 7.31
CA SER A 344 -22.39 4.87 8.56
C SER A 344 -20.93 4.43 8.68
N LYS A 345 -20.50 4.22 9.91
CA LYS A 345 -19.13 3.87 10.27
C LYS A 345 -18.97 2.39 10.64
N LYS A 346 -19.99 1.56 10.39
CA LYS A 346 -19.91 0.14 10.72
C LYS A 346 -19.03 -0.58 9.71
N PRO A 347 -17.79 -0.96 10.10
CA PRO A 347 -16.94 -1.75 9.23
C PRO A 347 -17.55 -3.14 9.04
N PHE A 348 -17.27 -3.77 7.92
CA PHE A 348 -17.63 -5.16 7.71
C PHE A 348 -16.81 -6.10 8.62
N LEU A 349 -17.38 -7.29 8.94
CA LEU A 349 -16.78 -8.26 9.86
C LEU A 349 -15.37 -8.71 9.44
N PHE A 350 -15.14 -8.93 8.14
CA PHE A 350 -13.88 -9.48 7.62
C PHE A 350 -13.02 -8.45 6.88
N ASN A 351 -13.58 -7.30 6.52
CA ASN A 351 -12.85 -6.23 5.82
C ASN A 351 -13.14 -4.89 6.46
N LYS A 352 -12.22 -4.43 7.32
CA LYS A 352 -12.39 -3.20 8.12
C LYS A 352 -12.33 -1.91 7.29
N ASP A 353 -11.84 -1.99 6.05
CA ASP A 353 -11.77 -0.86 5.13
C ASP A 353 -13.08 -0.63 4.37
N LYS A 354 -13.92 -1.63 4.32
CA LYS A 354 -15.20 -1.60 3.61
C LYS A 354 -16.36 -1.42 4.60
N THR A 355 -17.42 -0.77 4.15
CA THR A 355 -18.61 -0.54 4.96
C THR A 355 -19.84 -1.17 4.29
N LEU A 356 -20.79 -1.59 5.10
CA LEU A 356 -22.03 -2.22 4.59
C LEU A 356 -22.77 -1.29 3.63
N GLU A 357 -22.84 0.00 3.96
CA GLU A 357 -23.54 1.00 3.14
C GLU A 357 -22.81 1.22 1.82
N GLY A 358 -21.47 1.30 1.85
CA GLY A 358 -20.67 1.42 0.62
C GLY A 358 -20.93 0.25 -0.31
N SER A 359 -20.91 -0.99 0.20
CA SER A 359 -21.15 -2.19 -0.60
C SER A 359 -22.60 -2.28 -1.12
N LEU A 360 -23.61 -1.85 -0.34
CA LEU A 360 -24.99 -1.79 -0.82
C LEU A 360 -25.21 -0.77 -1.91
N ILE A 361 -24.61 0.42 -1.77
CA ILE A 361 -24.68 1.46 -2.80
C ILE A 361 -23.89 1.01 -4.03
N GLY A 362 -22.70 0.44 -3.84
CA GLY A 362 -21.91 -0.14 -4.91
C GLY A 362 -22.67 -1.23 -5.67
N PHE A 363 -23.35 -2.12 -4.96
CA PHE A 363 -24.22 -3.15 -5.56
C PHE A 363 -25.32 -2.55 -6.43
N PHE A 364 -26.01 -1.50 -5.95
CA PHE A 364 -27.04 -0.82 -6.70
C PHE A 364 -26.49 -0.21 -7.99
N PHE A 365 -25.36 0.49 -7.93
CA PHE A 365 -24.76 1.09 -9.13
C PHE A 365 -24.15 0.04 -10.06
N ALA A 366 -23.55 -1.04 -9.55
CA ALA A 366 -23.11 -2.18 -10.34
C ALA A 366 -24.27 -2.80 -11.11
N PHE A 367 -25.41 -3.01 -10.46
CA PHE A 367 -26.63 -3.52 -11.09
C PHE A 367 -27.13 -2.60 -12.21
N LEU A 368 -27.19 -1.28 -11.96
CA LEU A 368 -27.59 -0.32 -13.00
C LEU A 368 -26.64 -0.33 -14.19
N GLY A 369 -25.33 -0.43 -13.97
CA GLY A 369 -24.34 -0.53 -15.05
C GLY A 369 -24.51 -1.80 -15.88
N ALA A 370 -24.78 -2.93 -15.24
CA ALA A 370 -24.98 -4.22 -15.89
C ALA A 370 -26.24 -4.28 -16.74
N LEU A 371 -27.31 -3.61 -16.30
CA LEU A 371 -28.60 -3.55 -17.05
C LEU A 371 -28.44 -3.01 -18.47
N PHE A 372 -27.39 -2.29 -18.76
CA PHE A 372 -27.11 -1.77 -20.11
C PHE A 372 -26.77 -2.88 -21.10
N PHE A 373 -26.30 -4.03 -20.62
CA PHE A 373 -25.76 -5.10 -21.45
C PHE A 373 -26.58 -6.39 -21.42
N VAL A 374 -27.31 -6.63 -20.31
CA VAL A 374 -28.02 -7.90 -20.08
C VAL A 374 -29.35 -7.71 -19.37
N SER A 375 -30.15 -8.78 -19.32
CA SER A 375 -31.42 -8.81 -18.61
C SER A 375 -31.26 -8.68 -17.10
N PRO A 376 -32.31 -8.21 -16.36
CA PRO A 376 -32.19 -7.94 -14.92
C PRO A 376 -31.69 -9.11 -14.06
N PRO A 377 -32.09 -10.39 -14.29
CA PRO A 377 -31.55 -11.49 -13.48
C PRO A 377 -30.04 -11.68 -13.63
N ILE A 378 -29.53 -11.56 -14.86
CA ILE A 378 -28.09 -11.67 -15.12
C ILE A 378 -27.34 -10.45 -14.57
N ALA A 379 -27.91 -9.25 -14.70
CA ALA A 379 -27.36 -8.03 -14.13
C ALA A 379 -27.26 -8.11 -12.60
N LEU A 380 -28.29 -8.64 -11.94
CA LEU A 380 -28.31 -8.86 -10.50
C LEU A 380 -27.22 -9.83 -10.06
N PHE A 381 -27.06 -10.94 -10.78
CA PHE A 381 -26.02 -11.92 -10.52
C PHE A 381 -24.61 -11.32 -10.69
N GLY A 382 -24.37 -10.61 -11.81
CA GLY A 382 -23.07 -9.95 -12.05
C GLY A 382 -22.73 -8.93 -10.97
N ALA A 383 -23.70 -8.11 -10.56
CA ALA A 383 -23.51 -7.15 -9.46
C ALA A 383 -23.22 -7.86 -8.11
N ALA A 384 -23.92 -8.97 -7.84
CA ALA A 384 -23.69 -9.75 -6.62
C ALA A 384 -22.27 -10.35 -6.58
N VAL A 385 -21.81 -10.92 -7.69
CA VAL A 385 -20.46 -11.47 -7.82
C VAL A 385 -19.42 -10.36 -7.67
N ALA A 386 -19.56 -9.22 -8.37
CA ALA A 386 -18.63 -8.12 -8.30
C ALA A 386 -18.45 -7.60 -6.87
N MET A 387 -19.57 -7.34 -6.17
CA MET A 387 -19.54 -6.81 -4.80
C MET A 387 -19.14 -7.87 -3.77
N PHE A 388 -19.35 -9.15 -4.04
CA PHE A 388 -18.82 -10.22 -3.21
C PHE A 388 -17.30 -10.25 -3.24
N PHE A 389 -16.68 -10.14 -4.43
CA PHE A 389 -15.22 -10.08 -4.55
C PHE A 389 -14.65 -8.76 -4.02
N GLU A 390 -15.35 -7.65 -4.15
CA GLU A 390 -14.97 -6.37 -3.52
C GLU A 390 -14.96 -6.43 -1.99
N TYR A 391 -15.88 -7.21 -1.42
CA TYR A 391 -15.96 -7.43 0.02
C TYR A 391 -14.85 -8.32 0.57
N LEU A 392 -14.40 -9.33 -0.19
CA LEU A 392 -13.38 -10.27 0.26
C LEU A 392 -12.03 -9.56 0.43
N PRO A 393 -11.36 -9.71 1.58
CA PRO A 393 -10.01 -9.19 1.76
C PRO A 393 -9.00 -10.11 1.05
N LEU A 394 -8.89 -9.99 -0.27
CA LEU A 394 -8.00 -10.83 -1.07
C LEU A 394 -6.58 -10.24 -1.15
N PRO A 395 -5.54 -11.07 -1.32
CA PRO A 395 -4.15 -10.59 -1.39
C PRO A 395 -3.79 -9.96 -2.74
N LEU A 396 -4.73 -9.87 -3.67
CA LEU A 396 -4.57 -9.26 -4.98
C LEU A 396 -5.34 -7.94 -5.05
N ASN A 397 -4.95 -7.07 -5.98
CA ASN A 397 -5.58 -5.78 -6.16
C ASN A 397 -7.02 -5.91 -6.66
N ASP A 398 -7.97 -5.21 -6.03
CA ASP A 398 -9.40 -5.23 -6.35
C ASP A 398 -9.64 -4.91 -7.82
N ASN A 399 -8.89 -3.96 -8.39
CA ASN A 399 -8.98 -3.53 -9.79
C ASN A 399 -8.68 -4.66 -10.79
N LEU A 400 -7.97 -5.70 -10.36
CA LEU A 400 -7.66 -6.86 -11.19
C LEU A 400 -8.67 -8.00 -10.95
N ILE A 401 -8.96 -8.28 -9.66
CA ILE A 401 -9.77 -9.45 -9.28
C ILE A 401 -11.25 -9.26 -9.61
N ILE A 402 -11.82 -8.11 -9.28
CA ILE A 402 -13.27 -7.91 -9.42
C ILE A 402 -13.74 -8.13 -10.86
N PRO A 403 -13.17 -7.43 -11.88
CA PRO A 403 -13.63 -7.62 -13.25
C PRO A 403 -13.32 -9.02 -13.78
N PHE A 404 -12.15 -9.59 -13.43
CA PHE A 404 -11.76 -10.92 -13.86
C PHE A 404 -12.69 -12.01 -13.31
N ALA A 405 -12.91 -12.02 -12.00
CA ALA A 405 -13.77 -12.99 -11.32
C ALA A 405 -15.22 -12.86 -11.82
N THR A 406 -15.74 -11.65 -11.94
CA THR A 406 -17.08 -11.41 -12.44
C THR A 406 -17.23 -11.92 -13.88
N GLY A 407 -16.26 -11.66 -14.75
CA GLY A 407 -16.23 -12.18 -16.11
C GLY A 407 -16.24 -13.70 -16.16
N LEU A 408 -15.41 -14.34 -15.31
CA LEU A 408 -15.34 -15.80 -15.20
C LEU A 408 -16.70 -16.40 -14.79
N PHE A 409 -17.30 -15.90 -13.72
CA PHE A 409 -18.57 -16.43 -13.22
C PHE A 409 -19.73 -16.19 -14.22
N LEU A 410 -19.75 -15.04 -14.89
CA LEU A 410 -20.77 -14.76 -15.91
C LEU A 410 -20.61 -15.66 -17.13
N THR A 411 -19.39 -15.94 -17.58
CA THR A 411 -19.14 -16.83 -18.73
C THR A 411 -19.62 -18.26 -18.47
N LEU A 412 -19.74 -18.67 -17.21
CA LEU A 412 -20.28 -20.00 -16.85
C LEU A 412 -21.82 -20.06 -16.90
N ILE A 413 -22.50 -18.91 -16.96
CA ILE A 413 -23.97 -18.83 -16.89
C ILE A 413 -24.58 -18.31 -18.18
N ILE A 414 -23.87 -17.46 -18.92
CA ILE A 414 -24.26 -16.91 -20.21
C ILE A 414 -23.59 -17.68 -21.34
#